data_0f5f78b41e2425588695e567cb1d3110
#
_entry.id   0f5f78b41e2425588695e567cb1d3110
#
_cell.length_a   1.000
_cell.length_b   1.000
_cell.length_c   1.000
_cell.angle_alpha   90.00
_cell.angle_beta   90.00
_cell.angle_gamma   90.00
#
_symmetry.space_group_name_H-M   'P 1'
#
loop_
_entity.id
_entity.type
_entity.pdbx_description
1 polymer ?
#
loop_
_entity_poly.entity_id
_entity_poly.type
_entity_poly.pdbx_seq_one_letter_code
_entity_poly.pdbx_strand_id
1 'polypeptide(L)'
;MRARTVCLLIASLLLIPGLATSNPPEVPSRLCVVWSSADPDVAKNVCFMFTFNAKKAGWFDVVHLVVWGPSAKLLAADHALQVELRDMQKVGVVTEACVVCARRYGVDGRLKELGLDVKGMGEPLSQRLKGNWKVITF
;
A
#
# COMPACT_ATOMS: atom_id res chain seq x y z
N MET A 1 -28.89 -56.92 59.92
CA MET A 1 -28.42 -56.94 58.55
C MET A 1 -28.64 -55.55 58.01
N ARG A 2 -27.54 -54.77 57.76
CA ARG A 2 -27.61 -53.36 57.37
C ARG A 2 -27.31 -53.25 55.90
N ALA A 3 -28.29 -52.84 55.09
CA ALA A 3 -28.12 -52.58 53.66
C ALA A 3 -27.40 -51.20 53.47
N ARG A 4 -26.27 -51.19 52.78
CA ARG A 4 -25.50 -49.98 52.38
C ARG A 4 -25.98 -49.56 51.01
N THR A 5 -26.71 -48.45 50.96
CA THR A 5 -27.08 -47.78 49.71
C THR A 5 -25.87 -47.01 49.19
N VAL A 6 -25.35 -47.42 48.04
CA VAL A 6 -24.29 -46.73 47.32
C VAL A 6 -24.94 -45.68 46.41
N CYS A 7 -24.70 -44.39 46.72
CA CYS A 7 -25.18 -43.28 45.90
C CYS A 7 -24.15 -42.98 44.81
N LEU A 8 -24.45 -43.34 43.54
CA LEU A 8 -23.64 -42.97 42.36
C LEU A 8 -23.89 -41.50 41.98
N LEU A 9 -22.92 -40.68 42.22
CA LEU A 9 -22.89 -39.31 41.69
C LEU A 9 -22.40 -39.32 40.26
N ILE A 10 -23.32 -39.10 39.31
CA ILE A 10 -22.99 -38.88 37.88
C ILE A 10 -22.60 -37.42 37.72
N ALA A 11 -21.30 -37.18 37.55
CA ALA A 11 -20.79 -35.83 37.19
C ALA A 11 -21.04 -35.59 35.71
N SER A 12 -22.05 -34.79 35.39
CA SER A 12 -22.30 -34.32 34.02
C SER A 12 -21.27 -33.25 33.64
N LEU A 13 -20.29 -33.61 32.79
CA LEU A 13 -19.32 -32.70 32.20
C LEU A 13 -20.03 -31.89 31.10
N LEU A 14 -20.39 -30.63 31.41
CA LEU A 14 -20.93 -29.70 30.45
C LEU A 14 -19.80 -29.27 29.48
N LEU A 15 -19.80 -29.81 28.25
CA LEU A 15 -19.00 -29.27 27.13
C LEU A 15 -19.56 -27.88 26.78
N ILE A 16 -18.84 -26.81 27.15
CA ILE A 16 -19.12 -25.47 26.66
C ILE A 16 -18.55 -25.38 25.24
N PRO A 17 -19.38 -25.23 24.18
CA PRO A 17 -18.84 -24.97 22.85
C PRO A 17 -18.12 -23.63 22.88
N GLY A 18 -16.80 -23.66 22.59
CA GLY A 18 -15.99 -22.46 22.49
C GLY A 18 -16.60 -21.48 21.49
N LEU A 19 -16.96 -20.28 21.94
CA LEU A 19 -17.32 -19.18 21.08
C LEU A 19 -16.10 -18.87 20.18
N ALA A 20 -16.15 -19.29 18.93
CA ALA A 20 -15.21 -18.84 17.91
C ALA A 20 -15.40 -17.35 17.74
N THR A 21 -14.52 -16.55 18.33
CA THR A 21 -14.44 -15.12 18.09
C THR A 21 -13.98 -14.93 16.64
N SER A 22 -14.92 -14.75 15.71
CA SER A 22 -14.61 -14.28 14.37
C SER A 22 -14.14 -12.82 14.48
N ASN A 23 -12.83 -12.60 14.36
CA ASN A 23 -12.33 -11.23 14.20
C ASN A 23 -13.03 -10.60 12.99
N PRO A 24 -13.49 -9.35 13.10
CA PRO A 24 -14.05 -8.64 11.94
C PRO A 24 -12.98 -8.61 10.83
N PRO A 25 -13.38 -8.65 9.54
CA PRO A 25 -12.42 -8.61 8.45
C PRO A 25 -11.55 -7.36 8.57
N GLU A 26 -10.25 -7.57 8.67
CA GLU A 26 -9.28 -6.49 8.80
C GLU A 26 -9.29 -5.65 7.52
N VAL A 27 -9.59 -4.37 7.64
CA VAL A 27 -9.59 -3.46 6.49
C VAL A 27 -8.16 -3.27 6.02
N PRO A 28 -7.83 -3.55 4.74
CA PRO A 28 -6.46 -3.44 4.25
C PRO A 28 -5.84 -2.08 4.55
N SER A 29 -4.64 -2.08 5.10
CA SER A 29 -3.86 -0.87 5.31
C SER A 29 -3.36 -0.31 3.97
N ARG A 30 -3.63 0.99 3.69
CA ARG A 30 -3.38 1.60 2.38
C ARG A 30 -2.50 2.83 2.50
N LEU A 31 -1.43 2.85 1.71
CA LEU A 31 -0.49 3.97 1.63
C LEU A 31 -0.47 4.56 0.21
N CYS A 32 -0.59 5.87 0.12
CA CYS A 32 -0.34 6.64 -1.09
C CYS A 32 0.85 7.56 -0.87
N VAL A 33 1.93 7.33 -1.60
CA VAL A 33 3.12 8.17 -1.61
C VAL A 33 3.02 9.12 -2.80
N VAL A 34 2.97 10.42 -2.56
CA VAL A 34 3.01 11.44 -3.60
C VAL A 34 4.45 11.94 -3.72
N TRP A 35 5.07 11.67 -4.86
CA TRP A 35 6.40 12.15 -5.17
C TRP A 35 6.33 13.37 -6.07
N SER A 36 6.71 14.53 -5.54
CA SER A 36 6.65 15.82 -6.22
C SER A 36 8.01 16.50 -6.41
N SER A 37 9.05 16.07 -5.70
CA SER A 37 10.39 16.64 -5.77
C SER A 37 11.11 16.33 -7.08
N ALA A 38 11.86 17.30 -7.60
CA ALA A 38 12.82 17.12 -8.69
C ALA A 38 14.24 16.83 -8.20
N ASP A 39 14.42 16.67 -6.90
CA ASP A 39 15.71 16.35 -6.29
C ASP A 39 15.95 14.85 -6.37
N PRO A 40 17.03 14.37 -7.04
CA PRO A 40 17.32 12.96 -7.17
C PRO A 40 17.70 12.29 -5.83
N ASP A 41 18.29 13.02 -4.89
CA ASP A 41 18.62 12.47 -3.57
C ASP A 41 17.36 12.25 -2.73
N VAL A 42 16.41 13.18 -2.76
CA VAL A 42 15.09 13.00 -2.14
C VAL A 42 14.36 11.83 -2.79
N ALA A 43 14.40 11.73 -4.11
CA ALA A 43 13.77 10.62 -4.84
C ALA A 43 14.31 9.28 -4.38
N LYS A 44 15.63 9.10 -4.45
CA LYS A 44 16.30 7.82 -4.20
C LYS A 44 16.34 7.46 -2.71
N ASN A 45 16.87 8.38 -1.89
CA ASN A 45 17.23 8.09 -0.52
C ASN A 45 16.07 8.26 0.49
N VAL A 46 14.95 8.83 0.06
CA VAL A 46 13.77 9.02 0.91
C VAL A 46 12.54 8.37 0.27
N CYS A 47 12.08 8.90 -0.85
CA CYS A 47 10.81 8.52 -1.44
C CYS A 47 10.77 7.05 -1.91
N PHE A 48 11.73 6.66 -2.77
CA PHE A 48 11.77 5.31 -3.36
C PHE A 48 12.16 4.26 -2.33
N MET A 49 13.16 4.56 -1.51
CA MET A 49 13.57 3.67 -0.41
C MET A 49 12.39 3.37 0.54
N PHE A 50 11.66 4.40 0.98
CA PHE A 50 10.50 4.22 1.84
C PHE A 50 9.39 3.46 1.15
N THR A 51 9.01 3.84 -0.08
CA THR A 51 7.92 3.23 -0.85
C THR A 51 8.17 1.74 -1.12
N PHE A 52 9.39 1.40 -1.55
CA PHE A 52 9.78 0.01 -1.79
C PHE A 52 9.69 -0.84 -0.52
N ASN A 53 10.26 -0.36 0.58
CA ASN A 53 10.27 -1.10 1.85
C ASN A 53 8.87 -1.19 2.47
N ALA A 54 8.04 -0.15 2.34
CA ALA A 54 6.66 -0.17 2.82
C ALA A 54 5.85 -1.31 2.21
N LYS A 55 6.08 -1.61 0.93
CA LYS A 55 5.45 -2.75 0.25
C LYS A 55 6.16 -4.05 0.53
N LYS A 56 7.47 -4.10 0.35
CA LYS A 56 8.27 -5.33 0.46
C LYS A 56 8.24 -5.95 1.86
N ALA A 57 8.29 -5.12 2.90
CA ALA A 57 8.26 -5.55 4.29
C ALA A 57 6.83 -5.76 4.83
N GLY A 58 5.80 -5.52 4.01
CA GLY A 58 4.41 -5.70 4.43
C GLY A 58 3.93 -4.68 5.46
N TRP A 59 4.54 -3.48 5.54
CA TRP A 59 4.07 -2.43 6.45
C TRP A 59 2.70 -1.91 6.04
N PHE A 60 2.39 -2.00 4.74
CA PHE A 60 1.09 -1.69 4.17
C PHE A 60 0.70 -2.76 3.14
N ASP A 61 -0.58 -3.15 3.15
CA ASP A 61 -1.12 -4.14 2.21
C ASP A 61 -1.15 -3.60 0.77
N VAL A 62 -1.52 -2.33 0.63
CA VAL A 62 -1.61 -1.63 -0.65
C VAL A 62 -0.73 -0.39 -0.61
N VAL A 63 0.19 -0.27 -1.58
CA VAL A 63 1.09 0.88 -1.70
C VAL A 63 1.01 1.43 -3.12
N HIS A 64 0.69 2.71 -3.23
CA HIS A 64 0.68 3.47 -4.47
C HIS A 64 1.78 4.53 -4.46
N LEU A 65 2.50 4.66 -5.57
CA LEU A 65 3.40 5.77 -5.86
C LEU A 65 2.76 6.66 -6.94
N VAL A 66 2.54 7.93 -6.61
CA VAL A 66 2.00 8.93 -7.52
C VAL A 66 3.09 9.92 -7.91
N VAL A 67 3.48 9.88 -9.18
CA VAL A 67 4.44 10.83 -9.77
C VAL A 67 3.69 12.12 -10.14
N TRP A 68 4.03 13.24 -9.47
CA TRP A 68 3.30 14.50 -9.59
C TRP A 68 4.23 15.70 -9.72
N GLY A 69 3.98 16.56 -10.70
CA GLY A 69 4.80 17.77 -10.86
C GLY A 69 6.20 17.50 -11.41
N PRO A 70 7.23 18.17 -10.88
CA PRO A 70 8.61 18.09 -11.38
C PRO A 70 9.23 16.69 -11.36
N SER A 71 8.78 15.81 -10.46
CA SER A 71 9.22 14.41 -10.42
C SER A 71 8.99 13.66 -11.73
N ALA A 72 7.95 14.02 -12.49
CA ALA A 72 7.66 13.42 -13.80
C ALA A 72 8.81 13.64 -14.80
N LYS A 73 9.37 14.87 -14.82
CA LYS A 73 10.52 15.21 -15.67
C LYS A 73 11.78 14.46 -15.21
N LEU A 74 12.02 14.44 -13.91
CA LEU A 74 13.17 13.73 -13.33
C LEU A 74 13.12 12.24 -13.66
N LEU A 75 12.00 11.57 -13.40
CA LEU A 75 11.84 10.14 -13.67
C LEU A 75 12.04 9.80 -15.16
N ALA A 76 11.52 10.64 -16.07
CA ALA A 76 11.65 10.41 -17.50
C ALA A 76 13.11 10.50 -17.97
N ALA A 77 13.96 11.27 -17.31
CA ALA A 77 15.36 11.51 -17.68
C ALA A 77 16.36 10.60 -16.95
N ASP A 78 16.06 10.16 -15.73
CA ASP A 78 16.99 9.43 -14.87
C ASP A 78 16.82 7.91 -14.99
N HIS A 79 17.80 7.26 -15.63
CA HIS A 79 17.79 5.81 -15.84
C HIS A 79 17.91 5.02 -14.52
N ALA A 80 18.64 5.51 -13.52
CA ALA A 80 18.78 4.82 -12.24
C ALA A 80 17.44 4.77 -11.50
N LEU A 81 16.72 5.88 -11.46
CA LEU A 81 15.38 5.93 -10.88
C LEU A 81 14.38 5.03 -11.66
N GLN A 82 14.54 4.92 -12.98
CA GLN A 82 13.71 4.00 -13.78
C GLN A 82 13.97 2.52 -13.44
N VAL A 83 15.20 2.16 -13.08
CA VAL A 83 15.52 0.80 -12.60
C VAL A 83 14.83 0.56 -11.24
N GLU A 84 14.98 1.47 -10.30
CA GLU A 84 14.36 1.37 -8.98
C GLU A 84 12.81 1.36 -9.05
N LEU A 85 12.22 2.13 -9.97
CA LEU A 85 10.78 2.09 -10.26
C LEU A 85 10.32 0.69 -10.66
N ARG A 86 11.05 0.04 -11.58
CA ARG A 86 10.72 -1.32 -11.99
C ARG A 86 10.80 -2.32 -10.83
N ASP A 87 11.74 -2.15 -9.93
CA ASP A 87 11.85 -3.01 -8.75
C ASP A 87 10.68 -2.79 -7.78
N MET A 88 10.22 -1.56 -7.61
CA MET A 88 8.98 -1.27 -6.88
C MET A 88 7.75 -1.93 -7.53
N GLN A 89 7.62 -1.87 -8.86
CA GLN A 89 6.53 -2.52 -9.59
C GLN A 89 6.56 -4.05 -9.41
N LYS A 90 7.74 -4.67 -9.43
CA LYS A 90 7.90 -6.13 -9.21
C LYS A 90 7.42 -6.58 -7.81
N VAL A 91 7.60 -5.76 -6.78
CA VAL A 91 7.10 -6.08 -5.44
C VAL A 91 5.62 -5.69 -5.23
N GLY A 92 4.96 -5.16 -6.26
CA GLY A 92 3.53 -4.86 -6.26
C GLY A 92 3.16 -3.45 -5.81
N VAL A 93 4.08 -2.48 -5.93
CA VAL A 93 3.72 -1.06 -5.83
C VAL A 93 2.96 -0.65 -7.09
N VAL A 94 1.77 -0.08 -6.92
CA VAL A 94 1.01 0.51 -8.03
C VAL A 94 1.58 1.89 -8.35
N THR A 95 2.00 2.08 -9.61
CA THR A 95 2.66 3.31 -10.05
C THR A 95 1.76 4.13 -10.98
N GLU A 96 1.50 5.37 -10.60
CA GLU A 96 0.60 6.29 -11.27
C GLU A 96 1.30 7.62 -11.54
N ALA A 97 0.86 8.36 -12.56
CA ALA A 97 1.40 9.68 -12.86
C ALA A 97 0.31 10.67 -13.29
N CYS A 98 0.49 11.94 -12.89
CA CYS A 98 -0.40 13.02 -13.28
C CYS A 98 -0.21 13.37 -14.76
N VAL A 99 -1.26 13.12 -15.58
CA VAL A 99 -1.22 13.38 -17.03
C VAL A 99 -0.99 14.87 -17.34
N VAL A 100 -1.54 15.77 -16.54
CA VAL A 100 -1.37 17.23 -16.77
C VAL A 100 0.09 17.63 -16.59
N CYS A 101 0.74 17.11 -15.54
CA CYS A 101 2.16 17.35 -15.30
C CYS A 101 3.02 16.70 -16.39
N ALA A 102 2.75 15.44 -16.72
CA ALA A 102 3.49 14.69 -17.74
C ALA A 102 3.45 15.37 -19.11
N ARG A 103 2.26 15.85 -19.54
CA ARG A 103 2.11 16.60 -20.81
C ARG A 103 2.80 17.96 -20.77
N ARG A 104 2.75 18.68 -19.64
CA ARG A 104 3.43 19.97 -19.48
C ARG A 104 4.94 19.84 -19.69
N TYR A 105 5.52 18.70 -19.29
CA TYR A 105 6.94 18.40 -19.48
C TYR A 105 7.24 17.59 -20.76
N GLY A 106 6.22 17.22 -21.55
CA GLY A 106 6.39 16.44 -22.77
C GLY A 106 6.86 15.00 -22.53
N VAL A 107 6.54 14.42 -21.39
CA VAL A 107 7.06 13.11 -20.97
C VAL A 107 5.97 12.04 -20.75
N ASP A 108 4.72 12.31 -21.12
CA ASP A 108 3.60 11.38 -20.90
C ASP A 108 3.78 10.04 -21.65
N GLY A 109 4.32 10.06 -22.86
CA GLY A 109 4.68 8.84 -23.59
C GLY A 109 5.72 8.01 -22.84
N ARG A 110 6.80 8.67 -22.37
CA ARG A 110 7.88 8.00 -21.63
C ARG A 110 7.39 7.37 -20.33
N LEU A 111 6.54 8.06 -19.59
CA LEU A 111 5.99 7.50 -18.33
C LEU A 111 5.11 6.28 -18.58
N LYS A 112 4.33 6.27 -19.68
CA LYS A 112 3.56 5.08 -20.09
C LYS A 112 4.45 3.90 -20.46
N GLU A 113 5.54 4.14 -21.21
CA GLU A 113 6.54 3.11 -21.54
C GLU A 113 7.19 2.51 -20.29
N LEU A 114 7.32 3.29 -19.23
CA LEU A 114 7.81 2.84 -17.92
C LEU A 114 6.74 2.08 -17.10
N GLY A 115 5.54 1.87 -17.65
CA GLY A 115 4.48 1.11 -17.00
C GLY A 115 3.65 1.89 -15.98
N LEU A 116 3.72 3.24 -15.97
CA LEU A 116 2.86 4.02 -15.09
C LEU A 116 1.46 4.19 -15.70
N ASP A 117 0.44 4.16 -14.85
CA ASP A 117 -0.91 4.58 -15.20
C ASP A 117 -0.99 6.11 -15.22
N VAL A 118 -0.91 6.68 -16.45
CA VAL A 118 -0.85 8.13 -16.67
C VAL A 118 -2.26 8.66 -16.88
N LYS A 119 -2.82 9.30 -15.85
CA LYS A 119 -4.20 9.80 -15.83
C LYS A 119 -4.36 11.09 -15.03
N GLY A 120 -5.58 11.64 -14.99
CA GLY A 120 -5.93 12.76 -14.10
C GLY A 120 -5.84 12.32 -12.64
N MET A 121 -4.94 12.91 -11.86
CA MET A 121 -4.68 12.49 -10.47
C MET A 121 -5.41 13.32 -9.42
N GLY A 122 -6.02 14.45 -9.80
CA GLY A 122 -6.71 15.32 -8.83
C GLY A 122 -7.83 14.62 -8.07
N GLU A 123 -8.76 14.01 -8.80
CA GLU A 123 -9.87 13.27 -8.20
C GLU A 123 -9.42 12.02 -7.44
N PRO A 124 -8.60 11.11 -8.00
CA PRO A 124 -8.12 9.94 -7.26
C PRO A 124 -7.38 10.30 -5.95
N LEU A 125 -6.55 11.34 -5.95
CA LEU A 125 -5.88 11.80 -4.73
C LEU A 125 -6.88 12.37 -3.72
N SER A 126 -7.87 13.16 -4.18
CA SER A 126 -8.91 13.70 -3.31
C SER A 126 -9.75 12.61 -2.65
N GLN A 127 -10.08 11.54 -3.38
CA GLN A 127 -10.78 10.39 -2.83
C GLN A 127 -9.93 9.64 -1.81
N ARG A 128 -8.62 9.49 -2.03
CA ARG A 128 -7.69 8.90 -1.05
C ARG A 128 -7.61 9.72 0.23
N LEU A 129 -7.49 11.04 0.12
CA LEU A 129 -7.46 11.96 1.27
C LEU A 129 -8.75 11.93 2.11
N LYS A 130 -9.90 11.72 1.47
CA LYS A 130 -11.21 11.59 2.14
C LYS A 130 -11.49 10.18 2.66
N GLY A 131 -10.78 9.19 2.13
CA GLY A 131 -11.00 7.78 2.43
C GLY A 131 -10.01 7.22 3.47
N ASN A 132 -9.96 5.88 3.53
CA ASN A 132 -9.10 5.17 4.47
C ASN A 132 -7.68 4.92 3.89
N TRP A 133 -7.01 5.99 3.44
CA TRP A 133 -5.63 5.96 2.97
C TRP A 133 -4.74 6.79 3.89
N LYS A 134 -3.53 6.32 4.13
CA LYS A 134 -2.45 7.17 4.62
C LYS A 134 -1.80 7.82 3.41
N VAL A 135 -1.66 9.14 3.43
CA VAL A 135 -1.06 9.90 2.31
C VAL A 135 0.14 10.66 2.84
N ILE A 136 1.28 10.49 2.17
CA ILE A 136 2.53 11.20 2.46
C ILE A 136 3.09 11.79 1.18
N THR A 137 3.72 12.95 1.26
CA THR A 137 4.33 13.65 0.11
C THR A 137 5.82 13.89 0.36
N PHE A 138 6.62 13.66 -0.69
CA PHE A 138 8.06 13.94 -0.75
C PHE A 138 8.39 14.87 -1.91
#